data_d2d3c6769c8bffea313f0125dc7f1b41
#
_entry.id   d2d3c6769c8bffea313f0125dc7f1b41
#
_cell.length_a   1.000
_cell.length_b   1.000
_cell.length_c   1.000
_cell.angle_alpha   90.00
_cell.angle_beta   90.00
_cell.angle_gamma   90.00
#
_symmetry.space_group_name_H-M   'P 1'
#
loop_
_entity.id
_entity.type
_entity.pdbx_description
1 polymer ?
#
loop_
_entity_poly.entity_id
_entity_poly.type
_entity_poly.pdbx_seq_one_letter_code
_entity_poly.pdbx_strand_id
1 'polypeptide(L)'
;MRCEDVYSIFSHMPALSTERLTLRKMMVGDCYDMYEYARRADVTKYLTWSAHPNVDYTKDYLAYLSHHYALGDFYDWALILKDENKMIGTCGFTRFYFPNDCAEVGYVINPEYRGRGIAPEALAEVIRFGFSVIGLNRIEAKYIVGNDASRRVMEKVGMRFEGVLREGMKIKERYRDIGVCSVLAKDFVAR
;
A
#
# COMPACT_ATOMS: atom_id res chain seq x y z
N MET A 1 7.36 16.92 10.46
CA MET A 1 7.33 16.72 8.99
C MET A 1 6.37 17.73 8.37
N ARG A 2 6.79 18.44 7.32
CA ARG A 2 5.93 19.40 6.60
C ARG A 2 5.29 18.72 5.39
N CYS A 3 4.08 19.13 5.07
CA CYS A 3 3.34 18.64 3.89
C CYS A 3 4.13 18.83 2.58
N GLU A 4 4.75 20.00 2.43
CA GLU A 4 5.56 20.38 1.25
C GLU A 4 6.74 19.43 1.02
N ASP A 5 7.40 18.96 2.09
CA ASP A 5 8.52 18.03 1.99
C ASP A 5 8.08 16.70 1.40
N VAL A 6 6.91 16.19 1.83
CA VAL A 6 6.33 14.95 1.34
C VAL A 6 5.92 15.07 -0.14
N TYR A 7 5.24 16.16 -0.50
CA TYR A 7 4.86 16.40 -1.90
C TYR A 7 6.08 16.53 -2.82
N SER A 8 7.14 17.19 -2.36
CA SER A 8 8.40 17.27 -3.11
C SER A 8 9.04 15.91 -3.35
N ILE A 9 9.02 15.01 -2.34
CA ILE A 9 9.53 13.64 -2.47
C ILE A 9 8.70 12.86 -3.50
N PHE A 10 7.38 12.93 -3.41
CA PHE A 10 6.50 12.09 -4.23
C PHE A 10 6.23 12.64 -5.63
N SER A 11 6.41 13.94 -5.90
CA SER A 11 6.44 14.45 -7.27
C SER A 11 7.62 13.87 -8.08
N HIS A 12 8.73 13.57 -7.40
CA HIS A 12 9.89 12.86 -7.93
C HIS A 12 10.00 11.44 -7.33
N MET A 13 8.86 10.79 -7.09
CA MET A 13 8.75 9.52 -6.39
C MET A 13 9.89 8.56 -6.71
N PRO A 14 10.74 8.19 -5.73
CA PRO A 14 11.88 7.32 -5.95
C PRO A 14 11.43 5.88 -6.23
N ALA A 15 12.18 5.17 -7.05
CA ALA A 15 12.07 3.74 -7.12
C ALA A 15 12.75 3.11 -5.90
N LEU A 16 12.11 2.10 -5.30
CA LEU A 16 12.68 1.30 -4.22
C LEU A 16 13.00 -0.10 -4.75
N SER A 17 13.91 -0.79 -4.11
CA SER A 17 14.34 -2.13 -4.55
C SER A 17 14.55 -3.04 -3.36
N THR A 18 14.01 -4.24 -3.45
CA THR A 18 14.24 -5.34 -2.51
C THR A 18 14.96 -6.49 -3.23
N GLU A 19 15.10 -7.63 -2.59
CA GLU A 19 15.67 -8.82 -3.24
C GLU A 19 14.90 -9.22 -4.49
N ARG A 20 13.55 -9.31 -4.39
CA ARG A 20 12.69 -9.83 -5.46
C ARG A 20 11.89 -8.76 -6.20
N LEU A 21 11.78 -7.54 -5.66
CA LEU A 21 10.87 -6.53 -6.16
C LEU A 21 11.58 -5.24 -6.57
N THR A 22 11.05 -4.62 -7.62
CA THR A 22 11.21 -3.20 -7.89
C THR A 22 9.89 -2.50 -7.59
N LEU A 23 9.92 -1.49 -6.73
CA LEU A 23 8.78 -0.64 -6.42
C LEU A 23 8.94 0.66 -7.22
N ARG A 24 8.03 0.94 -8.14
CA ARG A 24 8.08 2.12 -9.01
C ARG A 24 6.70 2.76 -9.18
N LYS A 25 6.64 3.94 -9.78
CA LYS A 25 5.36 4.53 -10.20
C LYS A 25 4.57 3.52 -11.05
N MET A 26 3.27 3.44 -10.83
CA MET A 26 2.38 2.74 -11.75
C MET A 26 2.34 3.46 -13.09
N MET A 27 2.30 2.72 -14.17
CA MET A 27 2.25 3.25 -15.54
C MET A 27 1.02 2.72 -16.26
N VAL A 28 0.57 3.46 -17.28
CA VAL A 28 -0.58 3.01 -18.11
C VAL A 28 -0.33 1.65 -18.75
N GLY A 29 0.93 1.32 -19.06
CA GLY A 29 1.32 0.01 -19.58
C GLY A 29 1.10 -1.16 -18.63
N ASP A 30 0.92 -0.91 -17.33
CA ASP A 30 0.65 -1.94 -16.31
C ASP A 30 -0.83 -2.38 -16.30
N CYS A 31 -1.68 -1.84 -17.19
CA CYS A 31 -3.13 -2.00 -17.11
C CYS A 31 -3.60 -3.46 -17.17
N TYR A 32 -2.96 -4.31 -17.96
CA TYR A 32 -3.32 -5.72 -18.04
C TYR A 32 -2.94 -6.50 -16.79
N ASP A 33 -1.73 -6.27 -16.27
CA ASP A 33 -1.25 -6.90 -15.04
C ASP A 33 -2.11 -6.47 -13.83
N MET A 34 -2.43 -5.17 -13.73
CA MET A 34 -3.30 -4.67 -12.69
C MET A 34 -4.72 -5.22 -12.82
N TYR A 35 -5.29 -5.23 -14.02
CA TYR A 35 -6.64 -5.74 -14.27
C TYR A 35 -6.78 -7.22 -13.90
N GLU A 36 -5.74 -8.03 -14.09
CA GLU A 36 -5.75 -9.45 -13.73
C GLU A 36 -6.24 -9.68 -12.30
N TYR A 37 -5.79 -8.89 -11.34
CA TYR A 37 -6.22 -9.00 -9.94
C TYR A 37 -7.31 -8.01 -9.55
N ALA A 38 -7.34 -6.80 -10.14
CA ALA A 38 -8.30 -5.76 -9.76
C ALA A 38 -9.73 -6.10 -10.16
N ARG A 39 -9.96 -6.93 -11.18
CA ARG A 39 -11.29 -7.42 -11.58
C ARG A 39 -11.89 -8.44 -10.62
N ARG A 40 -11.10 -8.98 -9.69
CA ARG A 40 -11.49 -10.10 -8.84
C ARG A 40 -12.26 -9.64 -7.60
N ALA A 41 -13.45 -10.19 -7.40
CA ALA A 41 -14.29 -9.89 -6.23
C ALA A 41 -13.65 -10.35 -4.91
N ASP A 42 -12.90 -11.48 -4.91
CA ASP A 42 -12.19 -11.99 -3.75
C ASP A 42 -11.01 -11.09 -3.33
N VAL A 43 -10.39 -10.38 -4.28
CA VAL A 43 -9.36 -9.37 -3.99
C VAL A 43 -10.00 -8.14 -3.36
N THR A 44 -11.08 -7.63 -3.96
CA THR A 44 -11.70 -6.38 -3.51
C THR A 44 -12.60 -6.55 -2.30
N LYS A 45 -12.84 -7.78 -1.82
CA LYS A 45 -13.72 -8.07 -0.67
C LYS A 45 -13.39 -7.23 0.57
N TYR A 46 -12.10 -6.99 0.82
CA TYR A 46 -11.60 -6.27 1.98
C TYR A 46 -10.97 -4.91 1.63
N LEU A 47 -11.27 -4.39 0.43
CA LEU A 47 -10.77 -3.11 -0.05
C LEU A 47 -11.89 -2.06 -0.13
N THR A 48 -11.52 -0.80 -0.10
CA THR A 48 -12.42 0.34 -0.18
C THR A 48 -13.01 0.53 -1.58
N TRP A 49 -12.35 0.01 -2.60
CA TRP A 49 -12.77 0.11 -4.00
C TRP A 49 -13.41 -1.19 -4.51
N SER A 50 -14.19 -1.08 -5.58
CA SER A 50 -14.90 -2.19 -6.22
C SER A 50 -14.06 -2.80 -7.34
N ALA A 51 -14.37 -4.05 -7.72
CA ALA A 51 -13.69 -4.71 -8.83
C ALA A 51 -13.78 -3.87 -10.12
N HIS A 52 -12.68 -3.78 -10.83
CA HIS A 52 -12.62 -3.07 -12.11
C HIS A 52 -13.46 -3.80 -13.15
N PRO A 53 -14.39 -3.10 -13.83
CA PRO A 53 -15.35 -3.75 -14.73
C PRO A 53 -14.71 -4.26 -16.02
N ASN A 54 -13.65 -3.59 -16.50
CA ASN A 54 -12.93 -3.93 -17.72
C ASN A 54 -11.51 -3.34 -17.66
N VAL A 55 -10.69 -3.67 -18.66
CA VAL A 55 -9.29 -3.20 -18.74
C VAL A 55 -9.21 -1.70 -19.06
N ASP A 56 -10.17 -1.15 -19.81
CA ASP A 56 -10.17 0.28 -20.14
C ASP A 56 -10.37 1.12 -18.89
N TYR A 57 -11.24 0.71 -17.97
CA TYR A 57 -11.37 1.34 -16.66
C TYR A 57 -10.04 1.35 -15.89
N THR A 58 -9.29 0.23 -15.93
CA THR A 58 -7.97 0.14 -15.29
C THR A 58 -6.98 1.10 -15.96
N LYS A 59 -7.03 1.20 -17.28
CA LYS A 59 -6.16 2.09 -18.06
C LYS A 59 -6.45 3.57 -17.73
N ASP A 60 -7.72 3.95 -17.65
CA ASP A 60 -8.14 5.31 -17.28
C ASP A 60 -7.74 5.65 -15.84
N TYR A 61 -7.88 4.69 -14.92
CA TYR A 61 -7.40 4.83 -13.55
C TYR A 61 -5.89 5.07 -13.49
N LEU A 62 -5.09 4.30 -14.23
CA LEU A 62 -3.63 4.50 -14.27
C LEU A 62 -3.22 5.82 -14.93
N ALA A 63 -3.96 6.27 -15.95
CA ALA A 63 -3.78 7.58 -16.55
C ALA A 63 -4.08 8.72 -15.55
N TYR A 64 -5.17 8.58 -14.78
CA TYR A 64 -5.50 9.49 -13.68
C TYR A 64 -4.36 9.55 -12.65
N LEU A 65 -3.82 8.41 -12.23
CA LEU A 65 -2.71 8.37 -11.28
C LEU A 65 -1.44 9.05 -11.78
N SER A 66 -1.18 9.02 -13.10
CA SER A 66 -0.02 9.70 -13.70
C SER A 66 -0.03 11.20 -13.42
N HIS A 67 -1.21 11.82 -13.40
CA HIS A 67 -1.38 13.22 -13.02
C HIS A 67 -1.07 13.45 -11.54
N HIS A 68 -1.59 12.60 -10.67
CA HIS A 68 -1.38 12.70 -9.21
C HIS A 68 0.09 12.45 -8.79
N TYR A 69 0.80 11.57 -9.49
CA TYR A 69 2.25 11.45 -9.29
C TYR A 69 3.00 12.74 -9.64
N ALA A 70 2.57 13.46 -10.68
CA ALA A 70 3.20 14.74 -11.03
C ALA A 70 2.94 15.85 -9.99
N LEU A 71 1.78 15.81 -9.32
CA LEU A 71 1.43 16.70 -8.21
C LEU A 71 2.13 16.32 -6.90
N GLY A 72 2.61 15.08 -6.77
CA GLY A 72 3.21 14.57 -5.54
C GLY A 72 2.20 14.22 -4.44
N ASP A 73 0.92 14.04 -4.79
CA ASP A 73 -0.17 13.75 -3.86
C ASP A 73 -0.66 12.29 -3.94
N PHE A 74 0.12 11.43 -4.59
CA PHE A 74 -0.11 9.99 -4.64
C PHE A 74 1.14 9.21 -4.22
N TYR A 75 0.99 8.26 -3.28
CA TYR A 75 2.08 7.71 -2.47
C TYR A 75 2.19 6.19 -2.52
N ASP A 76 1.60 5.56 -3.55
CA ASP A 76 1.57 4.09 -3.69
C ASP A 76 2.43 3.63 -4.86
N TRP A 77 3.19 2.56 -4.67
CA TRP A 77 4.08 1.97 -5.67
C TRP A 77 3.46 0.74 -6.31
N ALA A 78 3.68 0.56 -7.61
CA ALA A 78 3.57 -0.74 -8.27
C ALA A 78 4.64 -1.69 -7.75
N LEU A 79 4.28 -2.90 -7.44
CA LEU A 79 5.19 -3.99 -7.11
C LEU A 79 5.51 -4.78 -8.37
N ILE A 80 6.72 -4.63 -8.87
CA ILE A 80 7.19 -5.35 -10.07
C ILE A 80 8.05 -6.52 -9.60
N LEU A 81 7.62 -7.74 -9.90
CA LEU A 81 8.41 -8.94 -9.65
C LEU A 81 9.55 -8.99 -10.67
N LYS A 82 10.81 -8.97 -10.19
CA LYS A 82 12.00 -8.81 -11.05
C LYS A 82 12.14 -9.91 -12.08
N ASP A 83 11.92 -11.18 -11.67
CA ASP A 83 12.12 -12.35 -12.53
C ASP A 83 11.11 -12.41 -13.68
N GLU A 84 9.92 -11.85 -13.49
CA GLU A 84 8.86 -11.87 -14.50
C GLU A 84 8.67 -10.51 -15.19
N ASN A 85 9.31 -9.44 -14.65
CA ASN A 85 9.06 -8.05 -15.05
C ASN A 85 7.57 -7.69 -15.09
N LYS A 86 6.79 -8.24 -14.15
CA LYS A 86 5.32 -8.16 -14.09
C LYS A 86 4.87 -7.40 -12.86
N MET A 87 3.87 -6.53 -13.03
CA MET A 87 3.21 -5.88 -11.90
C MET A 87 2.28 -6.88 -11.19
N ILE A 88 2.56 -7.16 -9.92
CA ILE A 88 1.85 -8.16 -9.13
C ILE A 88 1.06 -7.59 -7.95
N GLY A 89 1.00 -6.27 -7.82
CA GLY A 89 0.30 -5.61 -6.74
C GLY A 89 0.75 -4.19 -6.53
N THR A 90 0.33 -3.61 -5.41
CA THR A 90 0.74 -2.28 -4.95
C THR A 90 1.08 -2.28 -3.46
N CYS A 91 1.93 -1.35 -3.04
CA CYS A 91 2.22 -1.09 -1.62
C CYS A 91 2.70 0.36 -1.47
N GLY A 92 2.11 1.09 -0.50
CA GLY A 92 2.49 2.48 -0.27
C GLY A 92 1.79 3.13 0.90
N PHE A 93 1.88 4.45 0.96
CA PHE A 93 1.18 5.23 1.96
C PHE A 93 -0.20 5.64 1.44
N THR A 94 -1.23 5.42 2.24
CA THR A 94 -2.62 5.79 1.90
C THR A 94 -3.00 7.15 2.48
N ARG A 95 -2.32 7.57 3.55
CA ARG A 95 -2.57 8.85 4.22
C ARG A 95 -1.38 9.29 5.05
N PHE A 96 -1.15 10.61 5.11
CA PHE A 96 -0.23 11.26 6.05
C PHE A 96 -0.99 12.09 7.08
N TYR A 97 -0.56 12.02 8.32
CA TYR A 97 -1.02 12.83 9.46
C TYR A 97 0.13 13.75 9.88
N PHE A 98 0.34 14.80 9.09
CA PHE A 98 1.51 15.69 9.17
C PHE A 98 1.82 16.23 10.57
N PRO A 99 0.82 16.69 11.38
CA PRO A 99 1.09 17.20 12.72
C PRO A 99 1.69 16.17 13.69
N ASN A 100 1.52 14.88 13.38
CA ASN A 100 1.89 13.78 14.27
C ASN A 100 3.09 12.96 13.76
N ASP A 101 3.73 13.36 12.65
CA ASP A 101 4.75 12.57 11.95
C ASP A 101 4.35 11.10 11.79
N CYS A 102 3.11 10.90 11.37
CA CYS A 102 2.48 9.60 11.24
C CYS A 102 1.93 9.40 9.83
N ALA A 103 1.98 8.16 9.35
CA ALA A 103 1.34 7.77 8.10
C ALA A 103 0.63 6.43 8.21
N GLU A 104 -0.36 6.23 7.36
CA GLU A 104 -1.04 4.95 7.15
C GLU A 104 -0.52 4.29 5.89
N VAL A 105 -0.24 2.98 5.93
CA VAL A 105 0.18 2.18 4.79
C VAL A 105 -0.89 1.19 4.37
N GLY A 106 -0.89 0.85 3.06
CA GLY A 106 -1.75 -0.16 2.49
C GLY A 106 -1.02 -0.98 1.42
N TYR A 107 -1.57 -2.13 1.10
CA TYR A 107 -1.03 -3.02 0.07
C TYR A 107 -2.09 -3.92 -0.52
N VAL A 108 -1.89 -4.32 -1.76
CA VAL A 108 -2.69 -5.32 -2.47
C VAL A 108 -1.74 -6.23 -3.23
N ILE A 109 -1.96 -7.55 -3.16
CA ILE A 109 -1.17 -8.54 -3.90
C ILE A 109 -2.10 -9.39 -4.76
N ASN A 110 -1.74 -9.56 -6.01
CA ASN A 110 -2.37 -10.51 -6.90
C ASN A 110 -2.40 -11.90 -6.23
N PRO A 111 -3.56 -12.57 -6.14
CA PRO A 111 -3.71 -13.85 -5.47
C PRO A 111 -2.75 -14.93 -5.91
N GLU A 112 -2.33 -14.94 -7.18
CA GLU A 112 -1.38 -15.92 -7.74
C GLU A 112 0.03 -15.83 -7.07
N TYR A 113 0.31 -14.71 -6.41
CA TYR A 113 1.60 -14.43 -5.74
C TYR A 113 1.50 -14.41 -4.21
N ARG A 114 0.32 -14.72 -3.64
CA ARG A 114 0.13 -14.81 -2.19
C ARG A 114 0.87 -16.02 -1.60
N GLY A 115 1.14 -15.95 -0.31
CA GLY A 115 1.83 -17.04 0.40
C GLY A 115 3.36 -17.09 0.21
N ARG A 116 3.92 -16.31 -0.70
CA ARG A 116 5.35 -16.29 -1.04
C ARG A 116 6.18 -15.27 -0.25
N GLY A 117 5.61 -14.60 0.74
CA GLY A 117 6.31 -13.57 1.53
C GLY A 117 6.49 -12.22 0.86
N ILE A 118 5.88 -11.99 -0.31
CA ILE A 118 6.05 -10.76 -1.11
C ILE A 118 5.46 -9.53 -0.40
N ALA A 119 4.25 -9.63 0.16
CA ALA A 119 3.63 -8.50 0.85
C ALA A 119 4.45 -8.01 2.06
N PRO A 120 4.94 -8.89 2.95
CA PRO A 120 5.86 -8.46 4.03
C PRO A 120 7.14 -7.82 3.52
N GLU A 121 7.75 -8.34 2.43
CA GLU A 121 8.96 -7.78 1.85
C GLU A 121 8.75 -6.36 1.34
N ALA A 122 7.69 -6.14 0.54
CA ALA A 122 7.33 -4.83 0.03
C ALA A 122 7.01 -3.84 1.17
N LEU A 123 6.19 -4.28 2.13
CA LEU A 123 5.76 -3.45 3.25
C LEU A 123 6.95 -3.05 4.16
N ALA A 124 7.88 -3.96 4.41
CA ALA A 124 9.10 -3.65 5.19
C ALA A 124 9.94 -2.55 4.53
N GLU A 125 10.07 -2.58 3.20
CA GLU A 125 10.81 -1.56 2.46
C GLU A 125 10.09 -0.21 2.47
N VAL A 126 8.75 -0.17 2.32
CA VAL A 126 7.96 1.06 2.43
C VAL A 126 8.06 1.65 3.84
N ILE A 127 8.01 0.81 4.89
CA ILE A 127 8.20 1.25 6.28
C ILE A 127 9.61 1.81 6.48
N ARG A 128 10.65 1.12 6.00
CA ARG A 128 12.03 1.61 6.04
C ARG A 128 12.17 2.98 5.39
N PHE A 129 11.59 3.16 4.21
CA PHE A 129 11.58 4.44 3.50
C PHE A 129 10.87 5.53 4.32
N GLY A 130 9.72 5.22 4.90
CA GLY A 130 8.98 6.14 5.76
C GLY A 130 9.79 6.65 6.94
N PHE A 131 10.53 5.77 7.61
CA PHE A 131 11.33 6.15 8.75
C PHE A 131 12.65 6.83 8.36
N SER A 132 13.37 6.30 7.36
CA SER A 132 14.73 6.75 7.04
C SER A 132 14.78 7.96 6.11
N VAL A 133 13.79 8.15 5.25
CA VAL A 133 13.77 9.22 4.23
C VAL A 133 12.73 10.29 4.56
N ILE A 134 11.51 9.89 4.90
CA ILE A 134 10.44 10.86 5.23
C ILE A 134 10.58 11.37 6.66
N GLY A 135 11.20 10.60 7.57
CA GLY A 135 11.37 10.98 8.97
C GLY A 135 10.11 10.79 9.82
N LEU A 136 9.28 9.83 9.48
CA LEU A 136 8.10 9.49 10.28
C LEU A 136 8.51 8.96 11.66
N ASN A 137 7.68 9.24 12.68
CA ASN A 137 7.79 8.64 14.01
C ASN A 137 6.95 7.35 14.14
N ARG A 138 5.81 7.28 13.41
CA ARG A 138 4.85 6.19 13.50
C ARG A 138 4.30 5.84 12.12
N ILE A 139 4.17 4.53 11.86
CA ILE A 139 3.46 4.02 10.69
C ILE A 139 2.38 3.06 11.17
N GLU A 140 1.15 3.28 10.73
CA GLU A 140 0.01 2.42 11.03
C GLU A 140 -0.55 1.75 9.78
N ALA A 141 -1.23 0.64 9.99
CA ALA A 141 -1.98 -0.07 8.96
C ALA A 141 -3.32 -0.52 9.52
N LYS A 142 -4.33 -0.50 8.67
CA LYS A 142 -5.70 -0.88 9.01
C LYS A 142 -6.15 -2.09 8.20
N TYR A 143 -6.98 -2.93 8.82
CA TYR A 143 -7.59 -4.05 8.13
C TYR A 143 -9.05 -4.24 8.61
N ILE A 144 -9.92 -4.70 7.72
CA ILE A 144 -11.28 -5.10 8.09
C ILE A 144 -11.17 -6.38 8.94
N VAL A 145 -11.81 -6.40 10.11
CA VAL A 145 -11.87 -7.58 10.97
C VAL A 145 -12.40 -8.79 10.18
N GLY A 146 -11.68 -9.91 10.27
CA GLY A 146 -11.88 -11.10 9.44
C GLY A 146 -10.90 -11.19 8.25
N ASN A 147 -10.07 -10.16 7.99
CA ASN A 147 -8.94 -10.23 7.05
C ASN A 147 -7.64 -10.61 7.79
N ASP A 148 -7.60 -11.83 8.34
CA ASP A 148 -6.46 -12.32 9.11
C ASP A 148 -5.17 -12.42 8.27
N ALA A 149 -5.31 -12.55 6.95
CA ALA A 149 -4.16 -12.56 6.05
C ALA A 149 -3.43 -11.21 6.08
N SER A 150 -4.17 -10.10 6.06
CA SER A 150 -3.59 -8.76 6.17
C SER A 150 -2.94 -8.54 7.53
N ARG A 151 -3.62 -8.92 8.62
CA ARG A 151 -3.06 -8.84 9.97
C ARG A 151 -1.72 -9.58 10.08
N ARG A 152 -1.63 -10.82 9.58
CA ARG A 152 -0.38 -11.60 9.60
C ARG A 152 0.76 -10.93 8.82
N VAL A 153 0.47 -10.22 7.73
CA VAL A 153 1.49 -9.43 7.00
C VAL A 153 2.01 -8.31 7.88
N MET A 154 1.14 -7.56 8.55
CA MET A 154 1.51 -6.47 9.46
C MET A 154 2.38 -6.98 10.62
N GLU A 155 1.98 -8.09 11.25
CA GLU A 155 2.74 -8.71 12.34
C GLU A 155 4.14 -9.17 11.89
N LYS A 156 4.27 -9.70 10.67
CA LYS A 156 5.56 -10.15 10.12
C LYS A 156 6.58 -9.01 9.92
N VAL A 157 6.13 -7.78 9.71
CA VAL A 157 7.00 -6.61 9.60
C VAL A 157 7.20 -5.87 10.92
N GLY A 158 6.77 -6.48 12.03
CA GLY A 158 6.98 -5.94 13.38
C GLY A 158 5.90 -4.95 13.84
N MET A 159 4.80 -4.80 13.13
CA MET A 159 3.67 -4.01 13.60
C MET A 159 2.99 -4.71 14.77
N ARG A 160 2.60 -3.95 15.79
CA ARG A 160 1.85 -4.41 16.97
C ARG A 160 0.38 -4.09 16.81
N PHE A 161 -0.48 -5.04 17.15
CA PHE A 161 -1.92 -4.82 17.21
C PHE A 161 -2.27 -3.88 18.39
N GLU A 162 -3.07 -2.85 18.13
CA GLU A 162 -3.45 -1.84 19.12
C GLU A 162 -4.91 -1.92 19.54
N GLY A 163 -5.78 -2.48 18.68
CA GLY A 163 -7.19 -2.59 19.00
C GLY A 163 -8.10 -2.65 17.79
N VAL A 164 -9.41 -2.64 18.07
CA VAL A 164 -10.48 -2.63 17.07
C VAL A 164 -11.32 -1.37 17.24
N LEU A 165 -11.50 -0.63 16.16
CA LEU A 165 -12.47 0.44 16.04
C LEU A 165 -13.80 -0.17 15.59
N ARG A 166 -14.78 -0.23 16.48
CA ARG A 166 -16.12 -0.75 16.15
C ARG A 166 -16.75 0.19 15.11
N GLU A 167 -17.24 -0.38 14.01
CA GLU A 167 -17.86 0.35 12.90
C GLU A 167 -17.00 1.52 12.39
N GLY A 168 -15.67 1.36 12.47
CA GLY A 168 -14.69 2.42 12.26
C GLY A 168 -14.61 2.94 10.83
N MET A 169 -15.15 2.21 9.83
CA MET A 169 -15.21 2.65 8.44
C MET A 169 -16.49 2.17 7.76
N LYS A 170 -17.07 3.06 6.93
CA LYS A 170 -18.12 2.68 5.98
C LYS A 170 -17.48 2.26 4.67
N ILE A 171 -17.58 0.97 4.32
CA ILE A 171 -17.00 0.38 3.12
C ILE A 171 -18.12 -0.29 2.32
N LYS A 172 -18.31 0.12 1.06
CA LYS A 172 -19.35 -0.42 0.17
C LYS A 172 -20.72 -0.48 0.86
N GLU A 173 -21.13 0.67 1.37
CA GLU A 173 -22.41 0.90 2.05
C GLU A 173 -22.61 0.10 3.36
N ARG A 174 -21.55 -0.52 3.91
CA ARG A 174 -21.62 -1.26 5.17
C ARG A 174 -20.59 -0.73 6.18
N TYR A 175 -20.99 -0.56 7.42
CA TYR A 175 -20.08 -0.29 8.51
C TYR A 175 -19.26 -1.54 8.83
N ARG A 176 -17.96 -1.34 9.08
CA ARG A 176 -17.00 -2.42 9.32
C ARG A 176 -16.17 -2.13 10.55
N ASP A 177 -15.94 -3.16 11.33
CA ASP A 177 -14.96 -3.15 12.41
C ASP A 177 -13.56 -3.16 11.80
N ILE A 178 -12.69 -2.28 12.30
CA ILE A 178 -11.36 -2.04 11.75
C ILE A 178 -10.31 -2.35 12.81
N GLY A 179 -9.49 -3.36 12.56
CA GLY A 179 -8.28 -3.62 13.34
C GLY A 179 -7.18 -2.65 12.96
N VAL A 180 -6.46 -2.14 13.96
CA VAL A 180 -5.34 -1.21 13.82
C VAL A 180 -4.07 -1.88 14.30
N CYS A 181 -3.03 -1.84 13.47
CA CYS A 181 -1.66 -2.21 13.82
C CYS A 181 -0.73 -1.04 13.57
N SER A 182 0.37 -0.96 14.31
CA SER A 182 1.37 0.09 14.12
C SER A 182 2.79 -0.36 14.44
N VAL A 183 3.76 0.41 13.95
CA VAL A 183 5.17 0.31 14.31
C VAL A 183 5.74 1.70 14.53
N LEU A 184 6.61 1.86 15.52
CA LEU A 184 7.31 3.11 15.81
C LEU A 184 8.73 3.05 15.24
N ALA A 185 9.27 4.20 14.84
CA ALA A 185 10.64 4.31 14.33
C ALA A 185 11.68 3.69 15.26
N LYS A 186 11.54 3.91 16.57
CA LYS A 186 12.44 3.36 17.61
C LYS A 186 12.38 1.83 17.78
N ASP A 187 11.29 1.21 17.34
CA ASP A 187 11.03 -0.24 17.48
C ASP A 187 11.27 -1.00 16.17
N PHE A 188 11.46 -0.27 15.06
CA PHE A 188 11.64 -0.88 13.75
C PHE A 188 13.09 -1.35 13.57
N VAL A 189 13.24 -2.65 13.35
CA VAL A 189 14.53 -3.26 12.96
C VAL A 189 14.40 -3.65 11.49
N ALA A 190 15.14 -2.98 10.63
CA ALA A 190 15.27 -3.37 9.23
C ALA A 190 15.89 -4.76 9.16
N ARG A 191 15.17 -5.71 8.61
CA ARG A 191 15.63 -7.09 8.40
C ARG A 191 16.16 -7.27 7.00
#